data_eb6bb12c3a1cebd8d6e71ff4a061e398
#
_entry.id   eb6bb12c3a1cebd8d6e71ff4a061e398
#
_cell.length_a   1.000
_cell.length_b   1.000
_cell.length_c   1.000
_cell.angle_alpha   90.00
_cell.angle_beta   90.00
_cell.angle_gamma   90.00
#
_symmetry.space_group_name_H-M   'P 1'
#
loop_
_entity.id
_entity.type
_entity.pdbx_description
1 polymer ?
#
loop_
_entity_poly.entity_id
_entity_poly.type
_entity_poly.pdbx_seq_one_letter_code
_entity_poly.pdbx_strand_id
1 'polypeptide(L)'
;EPLVSSSGDIGLMQVNGKVWRGFYDLQKLRWDINYNSSAGSEILLNYLVKYALKRGEHKHSGGAVNLARASYSAYNGGPGQVSRYRSSNVAASHRKIDALFWEKYQQVDAGKASNVAGCLGTDLAGA
;
A
#
# COMPACT_ATOMS: atom_id res chain seq x y z
N GLU A 1 -2.06 -10.62 -19.16
CA GLU A 1 -0.79 -9.88 -19.19
C GLU A 1 -0.49 -9.29 -17.82
N PRO A 2 0.73 -9.46 -17.27
CA PRO A 2 1.03 -8.93 -15.96
C PRO A 2 1.06 -7.41 -15.94
N LEU A 3 0.53 -6.82 -14.87
CA LEU A 3 0.59 -5.38 -14.63
C LEU A 3 1.98 -5.03 -14.09
N VAL A 4 2.76 -4.28 -14.86
CA VAL A 4 4.09 -3.83 -14.45
C VAL A 4 4.22 -2.33 -14.71
N SER A 5 4.58 -1.55 -13.69
CA SER A 5 4.77 -0.11 -13.82
C SER A 5 6.12 0.22 -14.46
N SER A 6 6.30 1.48 -14.88
CA SER A 6 7.56 1.96 -15.42
C SER A 6 8.72 1.88 -14.42
N SER A 7 8.43 1.91 -13.12
CA SER A 7 9.43 1.77 -12.06
C SER A 7 9.74 0.33 -11.69
N GLY A 8 9.03 -0.65 -12.30
CA GLY A 8 9.25 -2.07 -12.05
C GLY A 8 8.39 -2.65 -10.93
N ASP A 9 7.29 -1.99 -10.57
CA ASP A 9 6.34 -2.50 -9.58
C ASP A 9 5.40 -3.49 -10.26
N ILE A 10 5.23 -4.67 -9.66
CA ILE A 10 4.61 -5.84 -10.28
C ILE A 10 3.28 -6.20 -9.64
N GLY A 11 2.26 -6.39 -10.47
CA GLY A 11 1.00 -7.03 -10.10
C GLY A 11 0.07 -6.19 -9.25
N LEU A 12 -0.93 -6.85 -8.66
CA LEU A 12 -2.00 -6.22 -7.90
C LEU A 12 -1.49 -5.33 -6.77
N MET A 13 -0.49 -5.79 -6.03
CA MET A 13 0.09 -5.06 -4.90
C MET A 13 1.27 -4.16 -5.31
N GLN A 14 1.60 -4.11 -6.60
CA GLN A 14 2.69 -3.29 -7.12
C GLN A 14 4.01 -3.50 -6.35
N VAL A 15 4.42 -4.76 -6.20
CA VAL A 15 5.67 -5.13 -5.52
C VAL A 15 6.85 -4.80 -6.43
N ASN A 16 7.79 -3.99 -5.94
CA ASN A 16 8.92 -3.56 -6.74
C ASN A 16 9.93 -4.70 -6.94
N GLY A 17 10.06 -5.17 -8.18
CA GLY A 17 10.93 -6.30 -8.52
C GLY A 17 12.41 -6.02 -8.34
N LYS A 18 12.84 -4.76 -8.40
CA LYS A 18 14.25 -4.38 -8.20
C LYS A 18 14.63 -4.39 -6.73
N VAL A 19 13.75 -3.88 -5.87
CA VAL A 19 13.98 -3.81 -4.43
C VAL A 19 13.91 -5.20 -3.79
N TRP A 20 12.94 -6.02 -4.22
CA TRP A 20 12.64 -7.31 -3.59
C TRP A 20 13.23 -8.50 -4.32
N ARG A 21 14.12 -8.28 -5.28
CA ARG A 21 14.87 -9.33 -5.96
C ARG A 21 15.64 -10.16 -4.92
N GLY A 22 15.52 -11.48 -5.01
CA GLY A 22 16.16 -12.39 -4.05
C GLY A 22 15.31 -12.72 -2.82
N PHE A 23 14.25 -11.96 -2.56
CA PHE A 23 13.30 -12.24 -1.48
C PHE A 23 12.04 -12.91 -1.99
N TYR A 24 11.62 -12.61 -3.21
CA TYR A 24 10.43 -13.17 -3.86
C TYR A 24 10.75 -13.66 -5.27
N ASP A 25 10.00 -14.66 -5.71
CA ASP A 25 10.05 -15.17 -7.08
C ASP A 25 9.34 -14.18 -8.01
N LEU A 26 10.10 -13.53 -8.89
CA LEU A 26 9.56 -12.49 -9.78
C LEU A 26 8.55 -13.02 -10.78
N GLN A 27 8.70 -14.27 -11.25
CA GLN A 27 7.74 -14.88 -12.17
C GLN A 27 6.40 -15.13 -11.45
N LYS A 28 6.44 -15.61 -10.21
CA LYS A 28 5.23 -15.78 -9.41
C LYS A 28 4.57 -14.45 -9.07
N LEU A 29 5.35 -13.40 -8.81
CA LEU A 29 4.80 -12.05 -8.61
C LEU A 29 4.00 -11.58 -9.82
N ARG A 30 4.46 -11.93 -11.03
CA ARG A 30 3.80 -11.51 -12.28
C ARG A 30 2.53 -12.30 -12.58
N TRP A 31 2.54 -13.60 -12.36
CA TRP A 31 1.52 -14.51 -12.88
C TRP A 31 0.63 -15.15 -11.84
N ASP A 32 0.98 -15.09 -10.55
CA ASP A 32 0.21 -15.67 -9.46
C ASP A 32 -0.31 -14.55 -8.56
N ILE A 33 -1.62 -14.26 -8.67
CA ILE A 33 -2.26 -13.18 -7.91
C ILE A 33 -2.21 -13.44 -6.40
N ASN A 34 -2.35 -14.70 -5.97
CA ASN A 34 -2.29 -15.05 -4.56
C ASN A 34 -0.88 -14.86 -4.01
N TYR A 35 0.13 -15.24 -4.78
CA TYR A 35 1.51 -15.02 -4.40
C TYR A 35 1.83 -13.52 -4.30
N ASN A 36 1.39 -12.72 -5.28
CA ASN A 36 1.58 -11.27 -5.28
C ASN A 36 0.90 -10.62 -4.07
N SER A 37 -0.35 -10.97 -3.79
CA SER A 37 -1.11 -10.44 -2.65
C SER A 37 -0.44 -10.79 -1.32
N SER A 38 0.04 -12.01 -1.17
CA SER A 38 0.74 -12.45 0.04
C SER A 38 2.06 -11.70 0.22
N ALA A 39 2.84 -11.56 -0.84
CA ALA A 39 4.10 -10.81 -0.81
C ALA A 39 3.88 -9.35 -0.44
N GLY A 40 2.93 -8.69 -1.09
CA GLY A 40 2.59 -7.30 -0.79
C GLY A 40 2.11 -7.10 0.63
N SER A 41 1.29 -8.01 1.15
CA SER A 41 0.80 -7.96 2.53
C SER A 41 1.92 -8.14 3.54
N GLU A 42 2.85 -9.05 3.29
CA GLU A 42 4.04 -9.25 4.14
C GLU A 42 4.90 -7.98 4.20
N ILE A 43 5.14 -7.35 3.06
CA ILE A 43 5.92 -6.11 2.96
C ILE A 43 5.22 -5.00 3.73
N LEU A 44 3.90 -4.85 3.55
CA LEU A 44 3.12 -3.82 4.22
C LEU A 44 3.16 -3.98 5.74
N LEU A 45 2.98 -5.20 6.24
CA LEU A 45 3.07 -5.52 7.68
C LEU A 45 4.48 -5.28 8.22
N ASN A 46 5.50 -5.61 7.44
CA ASN A 46 6.88 -5.36 7.80
C ASN A 46 7.13 -3.86 7.98
N TYR A 47 6.60 -3.03 7.09
CA TYR A 47 6.72 -1.58 7.19
C TYR A 47 5.93 -1.02 8.38
N LEU A 48 4.78 -1.62 8.69
CA LEU A 48 4.00 -1.23 9.87
C LEU A 48 4.80 -1.43 11.15
N VAL A 49 5.41 -2.60 11.31
CA VAL A 49 6.14 -2.97 12.53
C VAL A 49 7.49 -2.24 12.62
N LYS A 50 8.28 -2.28 11.55
CA LYS A 50 9.65 -1.77 11.57
C LYS A 50 9.75 -0.25 11.47
N TYR A 51 8.77 0.40 10.86
CA TYR A 51 8.84 1.83 10.62
C TYR A 51 7.71 2.63 11.24
N ALA A 52 6.45 2.32 10.93
CA ALA A 52 5.33 3.09 11.43
C ALA A 52 5.21 3.02 12.97
N LEU A 53 5.16 1.81 13.49
CA LEU A 53 5.04 1.58 14.93
C LEU A 53 6.30 2.02 15.68
N LYS A 54 7.46 1.63 15.19
CA LYS A 54 8.75 1.94 15.84
C LYS A 54 9.02 3.44 15.89
N ARG A 55 8.61 4.18 14.87
CA ARG A 55 8.74 5.65 14.85
C ARG A 55 7.63 6.38 15.59
N GLY A 56 6.66 5.65 16.15
CA GLY A 56 5.62 6.23 16.96
C GLY A 56 4.59 7.04 16.19
N GLU A 57 4.27 6.67 14.95
CA GLU A 57 3.31 7.39 14.12
C GLU A 57 1.91 7.42 14.75
N HIS A 58 1.55 6.40 15.52
CA HIS A 58 0.30 6.34 16.28
C HIS A 58 0.21 7.35 17.43
N LYS A 59 1.33 7.97 17.79
CA LYS A 59 1.39 8.99 18.86
C LYS A 59 1.11 10.40 18.35
N HIS A 60 1.03 10.58 17.03
CA HIS A 60 0.64 11.85 16.42
C HIS A 60 -0.88 11.97 16.34
N SER A 61 -1.36 13.18 16.05
CA SER A 61 -2.78 13.45 15.85
C SER A 61 -3.37 12.50 14.82
N GLY A 62 -4.47 11.83 15.15
CA GLY A 62 -5.11 10.79 14.36
C GLY A 62 -5.05 9.41 15.02
N GLY A 63 -4.05 9.16 15.87
CA GLY A 63 -3.97 7.94 16.67
C GLY A 63 -3.58 6.70 15.88
N ALA A 64 -4.18 5.56 16.23
CA ALA A 64 -3.81 4.25 15.69
C ALA A 64 -3.98 4.11 14.17
N VAL A 65 -4.91 4.84 13.56
CA VAL A 65 -5.13 4.81 12.10
C VAL A 65 -3.90 5.33 11.34
N ASN A 66 -3.06 6.13 11.99
CA ASN A 66 -1.81 6.60 11.40
C ASN A 66 -0.86 5.46 11.05
N LEU A 67 -0.96 4.32 11.74
CA LEU A 67 -0.13 3.15 11.43
C LEU A 67 -0.42 2.65 10.02
N ALA A 68 -1.68 2.59 9.63
CA ALA A 68 -2.06 2.19 8.27
C ALA A 68 -1.59 3.22 7.23
N ARG A 69 -1.81 4.50 7.50
CA ARG A 69 -1.41 5.58 6.57
C ARG A 69 0.11 5.65 6.39
N ALA A 70 0.85 5.58 7.50
CA ALA A 70 2.31 5.58 7.50
C ALA A 70 2.88 4.37 6.76
N SER A 71 2.32 3.19 7.01
CA SER A 71 2.73 1.95 6.35
C SER A 71 2.53 2.05 4.84
N TYR A 72 1.42 2.61 4.40
CA TYR A 72 1.15 2.77 2.98
C TYR A 72 2.09 3.81 2.34
N SER A 73 2.34 4.93 2.99
CA SER A 73 3.30 5.93 2.49
C SER A 73 4.69 5.32 2.31
N ALA A 74 5.13 4.51 3.27
CA ALA A 74 6.40 3.78 3.19
C ALA A 74 6.37 2.71 2.10
N TYR A 75 5.26 1.97 1.99
CA TYR A 75 5.07 0.96 0.96
C TYR A 75 5.18 1.56 -0.45
N ASN A 76 4.52 2.68 -0.67
CA ASN A 76 4.51 3.36 -1.96
C ASN A 76 5.84 4.06 -2.26
N GLY A 77 6.42 4.74 -1.28
CA GLY A 77 7.57 5.62 -1.49
C GLY A 77 8.89 5.18 -0.87
N GLY A 78 8.90 4.07 -0.13
CA GLY A 78 10.07 3.59 0.60
C GLY A 78 10.03 3.98 2.08
N PRO A 79 10.88 3.35 2.93
CA PRO A 79 10.87 3.57 4.38
C PRO A 79 11.07 5.03 4.82
N GLY A 80 11.81 5.82 4.04
CA GLY A 80 12.02 7.24 4.32
C GLY A 80 10.75 8.08 4.21
N GLN A 81 9.68 7.56 3.60
CA GLN A 81 8.42 8.26 3.36
C GLN A 81 7.35 7.95 4.39
N VAL A 82 7.71 7.30 5.49
CA VAL A 82 6.75 6.84 6.52
C VAL A 82 5.91 7.98 7.12
N SER A 83 6.42 9.20 7.15
CA SER A 83 5.69 10.38 7.65
C SER A 83 5.05 11.24 6.56
N ARG A 84 5.13 10.81 5.30
CA ARG A 84 4.68 11.58 4.14
C ARG A 84 3.20 11.96 4.22
N TYR A 85 2.35 11.05 4.70
CA TYR A 85 0.90 11.24 4.79
C TYR A 85 0.48 12.46 5.62
N ARG A 86 1.31 12.86 6.61
CA ARG A 86 1.03 13.99 7.50
C ARG A 86 1.86 15.24 7.21
N SER A 87 2.75 15.16 6.24
CA SER A 87 3.59 16.30 5.86
C SER A 87 2.86 17.25 4.92
N SER A 88 3.01 18.55 5.16
CA SER A 88 2.50 19.58 4.25
C SER A 88 3.45 19.89 3.09
N ASN A 89 4.71 19.44 3.19
CA ASN A 89 5.76 19.75 2.22
C ASN A 89 6.11 18.52 1.38
N VAL A 90 5.12 18.06 0.60
CA VAL A 90 5.27 16.90 -0.30
C VAL A 90 4.77 17.26 -1.70
N ALA A 91 5.28 16.54 -2.70
CA ALA A 91 4.83 16.70 -4.08
C ALA A 91 3.32 16.42 -4.19
N ALA A 92 2.64 17.16 -5.08
CA ALA A 92 1.20 17.03 -5.26
C ALA A 92 0.78 15.60 -5.65
N SER A 93 1.61 14.90 -6.46
CA SER A 93 1.36 13.51 -6.84
C SER A 93 1.37 12.56 -5.64
N HIS A 94 2.30 12.73 -4.73
CA HIS A 94 2.39 11.92 -3.50
C HIS A 94 1.23 12.23 -2.55
N ARG A 95 0.86 13.49 -2.43
CA ARG A 95 -0.29 13.90 -1.62
C ARG A 95 -1.57 13.25 -2.12
N LYS A 96 -1.77 13.20 -3.45
CA LYS A 96 -2.92 12.56 -4.08
C LYS A 96 -2.95 11.06 -3.80
N ILE A 97 -1.80 10.38 -3.89
CA ILE A 97 -1.69 8.95 -3.60
C ILE A 97 -2.11 8.65 -2.15
N ASP A 98 -1.56 9.39 -1.20
CA ASP A 98 -1.87 9.19 0.23
C ASP A 98 -3.33 9.54 0.54
N ALA A 99 -3.89 10.56 -0.09
CA ALA A 99 -5.29 10.94 0.07
C ALA A 99 -6.24 9.87 -0.48
N LEU A 100 -5.92 9.27 -1.62
CA LEU A 100 -6.72 8.19 -2.20
C LEU A 100 -6.70 6.95 -1.30
N PHE A 101 -5.54 6.60 -0.76
CA PHE A 101 -5.45 5.50 0.20
C PHE A 101 -6.34 5.76 1.42
N TRP A 102 -6.24 6.96 1.99
CA TRP A 102 -7.02 7.33 3.17
C TRP A 102 -8.52 7.26 2.91
N GLU A 103 -8.96 7.76 1.76
CA GLU A 103 -10.36 7.66 1.34
C GLU A 103 -10.83 6.22 1.26
N LYS A 104 -10.06 5.35 0.61
CA LYS A 104 -10.41 3.91 0.47
C LYS A 104 -10.39 3.19 1.82
N TYR A 105 -9.41 3.50 2.65
CA TYR A 105 -9.34 2.95 4.01
C TYR A 105 -10.62 3.29 4.81
N GLN A 106 -11.04 4.54 4.77
CA GLN A 106 -12.25 4.98 5.46
C GLN A 106 -13.50 4.28 4.92
N GLN A 107 -13.58 4.05 3.62
CA GLN A 107 -14.70 3.33 3.01
C GLN A 107 -14.75 1.88 3.48
N VAL A 108 -13.63 1.19 3.53
CA VAL A 108 -13.53 -0.20 4.01
C VAL A 108 -13.90 -0.27 5.49
N ASP A 109 -13.37 0.64 6.29
CA ASP A 109 -13.64 0.71 7.73
C ASP A 109 -15.13 0.96 8.02
N ALA A 110 -15.80 1.72 7.15
CA ALA A 110 -17.23 1.97 7.23
C ALA A 110 -18.11 0.84 6.64
N GLY A 111 -17.51 -0.28 6.23
CA GLY A 111 -18.23 -1.42 5.65
C GLY A 111 -18.59 -1.26 4.18
N LYS A 112 -17.91 -0.36 3.45
CA LYS A 112 -18.18 -0.08 2.03
C LYS A 112 -17.12 -0.69 1.11
N ALA A 113 -16.73 -1.93 1.36
CA ALA A 113 -15.69 -2.63 0.59
C ALA A 113 -16.01 -2.73 -0.91
N SER A 114 -17.29 -2.83 -1.28
CA SER A 114 -17.73 -2.88 -2.67
C SER A 114 -17.32 -1.63 -3.47
N ASN A 115 -17.22 -0.46 -2.82
CA ASN A 115 -16.78 0.78 -3.47
C ASN A 115 -15.28 0.71 -3.83
N VAL A 116 -14.50 -0.03 -3.06
CA VAL A 116 -13.07 -0.24 -3.30
C VAL A 116 -12.85 -1.27 -4.41
N ALA A 117 -13.70 -2.28 -4.48
CA ALA A 117 -13.63 -3.33 -5.50
C ALA A 117 -13.67 -2.78 -6.93
N GLY A 118 -14.33 -1.65 -7.15
CA GLY A 118 -14.34 -0.99 -8.45
C GLY A 118 -12.95 -0.60 -8.96
N CYS A 119 -12.00 -0.38 -8.07
CA CYS A 119 -10.61 -0.10 -8.43
C CYS A 119 -9.89 -1.30 -9.03
N LEU A 120 -10.39 -2.50 -8.74
CA LEU A 120 -9.83 -3.76 -9.23
C LEU A 120 -10.53 -4.26 -10.49
N GLY A 121 -11.53 -3.52 -10.99
CA GLY A 121 -12.33 -3.96 -12.13
C GLY A 121 -13.25 -5.13 -11.81
N THR A 122 -13.51 -5.41 -10.54
CA THR A 122 -14.41 -6.45 -10.08
C THR A 122 -15.60 -5.87 -9.35
N ASP A 123 -16.76 -6.48 -9.52
CA ASP A 123 -17.97 -6.11 -8.80
C ASP A 123 -18.25 -7.17 -7.73
N LEU A 124 -18.03 -6.82 -6.48
CA LEU A 124 -18.31 -7.69 -5.34
C LEU A 124 -19.77 -7.61 -4.87
N ALA A 125 -20.53 -6.62 -5.35
CA ALA A 125 -21.91 -6.43 -4.94
C ALA A 125 -22.84 -7.55 -5.42
N GLY A 126 -22.48 -8.27 -6.48
CA GLY A 126 -23.22 -9.39 -7.03
C GLY A 126 -22.71 -10.77 -6.59
N ALA A 127 -21.73 -10.78 -5.72
CA ALA A 127 -21.12 -12.04 -5.27
C ALA A 127 -21.89 -12.69 -4.12
#